data_80c8f2cd52b285c095531e340afcf811
#
_entry.id   80c8f2cd52b285c095531e340afcf811
#
_cell.length_a   1.000
_cell.length_b   1.000
_cell.length_c   1.000
_cell.angle_alpha   90.00
_cell.angle_beta   90.00
_cell.angle_gamma   90.00
#
_symmetry.space_group_name_H-M   'P 1'
#
loop_
_entity.id
_entity.type
_entity.pdbx_description
1 polymer ?
#
loop_
_entity_poly.entity_id
_entity_poly.type
_entity_poly.pdbx_seq_one_letter_code
_entity_poly.pdbx_strand_id
1 'polypeptide(L)'
;HMNILDNVSFGLELSGIEKSKRYEAARYALDQVGLSNYGESYPDELSGGMQQRVGLARALANNPDIMLMDEAFSALDPLIRTEMQDELLELQEKDKRTIVFISHDLDEAIRIGDRIAIMQNGEVCQVGTPEEIINNPANDYVKSFFKGVDVTSVLNASHIVKKTHSTIINKESTGIKSALQYISDFDEDYCYFIEKSGKYIGLLTLESLKNQQKINGTIHDAVIKEKSINENLPISEFISDIANNLYPTAVVDDNGKYRGTISKSRLLRIFDEGVDNE
;
A
#
# COMPACT_ATOMS: atom_id res chain seq x y z
N HIS A 1 29.05 -22.28 -19.76
CA HIS A 1 29.36 -22.98 -20.99
C HIS A 1 28.08 -23.25 -21.84
N MET A 2 26.92 -22.93 -21.35
CA MET A 2 25.63 -23.07 -22.02
C MET A 2 25.11 -21.67 -22.39
N ASN A 3 24.45 -21.55 -23.56
CA ASN A 3 23.75 -20.31 -23.89
C ASN A 3 22.54 -20.13 -22.96
N ILE A 4 21.89 -18.95 -23.02
CA ILE A 4 20.78 -18.59 -22.11
C ILE A 4 19.58 -19.53 -22.30
N LEU A 5 19.23 -19.90 -23.53
CA LEU A 5 18.11 -20.79 -23.78
C LEU A 5 18.36 -22.20 -23.19
N ASP A 6 19.57 -22.73 -23.35
CA ASP A 6 19.99 -24.01 -22.77
C ASP A 6 19.97 -23.90 -21.22
N ASN A 7 20.47 -22.81 -20.66
CA ASN A 7 20.48 -22.55 -19.22
C ASN A 7 19.06 -22.57 -18.63
N VAL A 8 18.13 -21.86 -19.26
CA VAL A 8 16.73 -21.78 -18.80
C VAL A 8 16.00 -23.11 -18.96
N SER A 9 16.30 -23.87 -20.04
CA SER A 9 15.68 -25.18 -20.30
C SER A 9 16.28 -26.34 -19.50
N PHE A 10 17.39 -26.12 -18.79
CA PHE A 10 18.18 -27.19 -18.16
C PHE A 10 17.40 -27.97 -17.08
N GLY A 11 16.60 -27.31 -16.25
CA GLY A 11 15.75 -28.02 -15.28
C GLY A 11 14.74 -28.98 -15.92
N LEU A 12 14.16 -28.57 -17.04
CA LEU A 12 13.26 -29.42 -17.82
C LEU A 12 13.97 -30.56 -18.52
N GLU A 13 15.24 -30.36 -18.92
CA GLU A 13 16.10 -31.45 -19.46
C GLU A 13 16.32 -32.54 -18.43
N LEU A 14 16.67 -32.16 -17.20
CA LEU A 14 16.84 -33.12 -16.09
C LEU A 14 15.55 -33.88 -15.77
N SER A 15 14.40 -33.25 -16.01
CA SER A 15 13.07 -33.87 -15.86
C SER A 15 12.68 -34.77 -17.05
N GLY A 16 13.56 -34.93 -18.06
CA GLY A 16 13.32 -35.79 -19.21
C GLY A 16 12.34 -35.23 -20.24
N ILE A 17 12.07 -33.91 -20.21
CA ILE A 17 11.18 -33.27 -21.17
C ILE A 17 11.85 -33.17 -22.54
N GLU A 18 11.09 -33.48 -23.59
CA GLU A 18 11.55 -33.42 -24.98
C GLU A 18 12.06 -32.01 -25.35
N LYS A 19 13.15 -31.97 -26.18
CA LYS A 19 13.85 -30.72 -26.52
C LYS A 19 12.94 -29.65 -27.09
N SER A 20 11.99 -29.97 -27.94
CA SER A 20 11.05 -29.01 -28.53
C SER A 20 10.21 -28.31 -27.46
N LYS A 21 9.63 -29.08 -26.54
CA LYS A 21 8.77 -28.59 -25.44
C LYS A 21 9.55 -27.78 -24.41
N ARG A 22 10.75 -28.27 -24.03
CA ARG A 22 11.56 -27.52 -23.06
C ARG A 22 12.05 -26.18 -23.61
N TYR A 23 12.36 -26.09 -24.90
CA TYR A 23 12.75 -24.86 -25.55
C TYR A 23 11.57 -23.90 -25.72
N GLU A 24 10.36 -24.39 -25.96
CA GLU A 24 9.14 -23.61 -25.99
C GLU A 24 8.89 -22.97 -24.59
N ALA A 25 8.94 -23.77 -23.53
CA ALA A 25 8.80 -23.29 -22.14
C ALA A 25 9.90 -22.29 -21.76
N ALA A 26 11.16 -22.55 -22.16
CA ALA A 26 12.27 -21.67 -21.90
C ALA A 26 12.12 -20.32 -22.64
N ARG A 27 11.67 -20.31 -23.89
CA ARG A 27 11.39 -19.06 -24.63
C ARG A 27 10.25 -18.29 -23.99
N TYR A 28 9.19 -18.97 -23.56
CA TYR A 28 8.10 -18.35 -22.84
C TYR A 28 8.59 -17.70 -21.53
N ALA A 29 9.40 -18.41 -20.75
CA ALA A 29 9.97 -17.87 -19.51
C ALA A 29 10.91 -16.68 -19.76
N LEU A 30 11.71 -16.70 -20.83
CA LEU A 30 12.55 -15.58 -21.23
C LEU A 30 11.73 -14.36 -21.67
N ASP A 31 10.60 -14.58 -22.32
CA ASP A 31 9.65 -13.54 -22.71
C ASP A 31 9.05 -12.85 -21.48
N GLN A 32 8.68 -13.63 -20.46
CA GLN A 32 8.12 -13.10 -19.21
C GLN A 32 9.07 -12.14 -18.47
N VAL A 33 10.38 -12.31 -18.63
CA VAL A 33 11.40 -11.46 -17.98
C VAL A 33 12.06 -10.47 -18.94
N GLY A 34 11.46 -10.24 -20.12
CA GLY A 34 11.96 -9.26 -21.10
C GLY A 34 13.26 -9.64 -21.80
N LEU A 35 13.63 -10.94 -21.85
CA LEU A 35 14.87 -11.43 -22.43
C LEU A 35 14.67 -12.28 -23.70
N SER A 36 13.57 -12.13 -24.43
CA SER A 36 13.22 -12.92 -25.63
C SER A 36 14.33 -12.97 -26.67
N ASN A 37 15.10 -11.89 -26.84
CA ASN A 37 16.13 -11.75 -27.87
C ASN A 37 17.50 -12.29 -27.45
N TYR A 38 17.68 -12.76 -26.22
CA TYR A 38 18.97 -13.14 -25.65
C TYR A 38 19.16 -14.67 -25.52
N GLY A 39 18.27 -15.45 -26.10
CA GLY A 39 18.32 -16.92 -25.97
C GLY A 39 19.62 -17.56 -26.44
N GLU A 40 20.22 -17.03 -27.50
CA GLU A 40 21.48 -17.53 -28.09
C GLU A 40 22.74 -16.90 -27.45
N SER A 41 22.58 -15.88 -26.63
CA SER A 41 23.70 -15.23 -25.91
C SER A 41 24.23 -16.12 -24.78
N TYR A 42 25.44 -15.80 -24.32
CA TYR A 42 26.07 -16.47 -23.18
C TYR A 42 25.98 -15.59 -21.92
N PRO A 43 26.06 -16.17 -20.70
CA PRO A 43 25.92 -15.42 -19.45
C PRO A 43 26.92 -14.27 -19.31
N ASP A 44 28.13 -14.38 -19.81
CA ASP A 44 29.20 -13.37 -19.78
C ASP A 44 28.93 -12.17 -20.72
N GLU A 45 27.99 -12.32 -21.65
CA GLU A 45 27.56 -11.24 -22.56
C GLU A 45 26.43 -10.38 -21.92
N LEU A 46 25.90 -10.77 -20.75
CA LEU A 46 24.79 -10.11 -20.09
C LEU A 46 25.25 -9.28 -18.90
N SER A 47 24.52 -8.18 -18.65
CA SER A 47 24.67 -7.39 -17.41
C SER A 47 24.25 -8.21 -16.18
N GLY A 48 24.67 -7.82 -14.98
CA GLY A 48 24.30 -8.49 -13.72
C GLY A 48 22.79 -8.60 -13.53
N GLY A 49 22.03 -7.55 -13.82
CA GLY A 49 20.56 -7.57 -13.77
C GLY A 49 19.95 -8.54 -14.79
N MET A 50 20.48 -8.59 -16.03
CA MET A 50 20.03 -9.58 -17.03
C MET A 50 20.34 -11.00 -16.59
N GLN A 51 21.47 -11.26 -15.94
CA GLN A 51 21.80 -12.59 -15.39
C GLN A 51 20.83 -13.01 -14.29
N GLN A 52 20.39 -12.07 -13.44
CA GLN A 52 19.35 -12.30 -12.43
C GLN A 52 18.01 -12.65 -13.09
N ARG A 53 17.59 -11.92 -14.13
CA ARG A 53 16.39 -12.23 -14.93
C ARG A 53 16.48 -13.63 -15.56
N VAL A 54 17.65 -14.05 -16.01
CA VAL A 54 17.87 -15.44 -16.48
C VAL A 54 17.66 -16.43 -15.34
N GLY A 55 18.14 -16.13 -14.13
CA GLY A 55 17.89 -16.94 -12.93
C GLY A 55 16.39 -17.09 -12.63
N LEU A 56 15.64 -15.99 -12.72
CA LEU A 56 14.18 -15.98 -12.56
C LEU A 56 13.50 -16.80 -13.68
N ALA A 57 13.87 -16.58 -14.96
CA ALA A 57 13.34 -17.35 -16.08
C ALA A 57 13.59 -18.85 -15.94
N ARG A 58 14.77 -19.24 -15.42
CA ARG A 58 15.12 -20.64 -15.16
C ARG A 58 14.22 -21.28 -14.10
N ALA A 59 13.84 -20.53 -13.06
CA ALA A 59 12.88 -20.99 -12.07
C ALA A 59 11.46 -21.08 -12.65
N LEU A 60 11.04 -20.08 -13.42
CA LEU A 60 9.72 -20.01 -14.05
C LEU A 60 9.50 -21.08 -15.13
N ALA A 61 10.54 -21.44 -15.90
CA ALA A 61 10.43 -22.42 -16.97
C ALA A 61 9.90 -23.79 -16.50
N ASN A 62 10.17 -24.16 -15.25
CA ASN A 62 9.66 -25.39 -14.65
C ASN A 62 8.20 -25.30 -14.21
N ASN A 63 7.57 -24.16 -14.36
CA ASN A 63 6.18 -23.87 -13.94
C ASN A 63 5.86 -24.36 -12.52
N PRO A 64 6.60 -23.93 -11.48
CA PRO A 64 6.40 -24.41 -10.11
C PRO A 64 5.17 -23.79 -9.46
N ASP A 65 4.44 -24.58 -8.65
CA ASP A 65 3.36 -24.06 -7.79
C ASP A 65 3.91 -23.22 -6.63
N ILE A 66 5.13 -23.53 -6.16
CA ILE A 66 5.82 -22.85 -5.06
C ILE A 66 7.23 -22.46 -5.53
N MET A 67 7.55 -21.18 -5.41
CA MET A 67 8.87 -20.65 -5.72
C MET A 67 9.58 -20.24 -4.42
N LEU A 68 10.83 -20.69 -4.26
CA LEU A 68 11.70 -20.31 -3.15
C LEU A 68 12.76 -19.35 -3.66
N MET A 69 12.83 -18.18 -3.06
CA MET A 69 13.77 -17.11 -3.42
C MET A 69 14.56 -16.71 -2.16
N ASP A 70 15.87 -16.91 -2.21
CA ASP A 70 16.77 -16.57 -1.11
C ASP A 70 17.65 -15.40 -1.53
N GLU A 71 17.41 -14.24 -0.92
CA GLU A 71 18.11 -12.96 -1.16
C GLU A 71 18.28 -12.62 -2.66
N ALA A 72 17.23 -12.88 -3.45
CA ALA A 72 17.33 -12.87 -4.91
C ALA A 72 17.76 -11.51 -5.51
N PHE A 73 17.58 -10.41 -4.79
CA PHE A 73 17.88 -9.05 -5.27
C PHE A 73 18.99 -8.34 -4.49
N SER A 74 19.61 -9.00 -3.51
CA SER A 74 20.59 -8.38 -2.60
C SER A 74 21.85 -7.85 -3.29
N ALA A 75 22.28 -8.50 -4.39
CA ALA A 75 23.47 -8.15 -5.14
C ALA A 75 23.23 -7.08 -6.24
N LEU A 76 22.00 -6.58 -6.40
CA LEU A 76 21.65 -5.59 -7.41
C LEU A 76 21.82 -4.16 -6.88
N ASP A 77 22.14 -3.22 -7.78
CA ASP A 77 22.04 -1.80 -7.46
C ASP A 77 20.58 -1.39 -7.22
N PRO A 78 20.31 -0.27 -6.50
CA PRO A 78 18.96 0.09 -6.08
C PRO A 78 17.96 0.26 -7.23
N LEU A 79 18.41 0.78 -8.39
CA LEU A 79 17.51 1.01 -9.52
C LEU A 79 17.07 -0.31 -10.14
N ILE A 80 18.04 -1.18 -10.47
CA ILE A 80 17.76 -2.50 -11.05
C ILE A 80 16.98 -3.38 -10.09
N ARG A 81 17.24 -3.27 -8.77
CA ARG A 81 16.48 -3.97 -7.72
C ARG A 81 15.00 -3.59 -7.78
N THR A 82 14.69 -2.30 -7.84
CA THR A 82 13.32 -1.81 -7.95
C THR A 82 12.61 -2.33 -9.20
N GLU A 83 13.27 -2.27 -10.37
CA GLU A 83 12.74 -2.83 -11.62
C GLU A 83 12.43 -4.32 -11.52
N MET A 84 13.33 -5.10 -10.91
CA MET A 84 13.16 -6.55 -10.74
C MET A 84 12.01 -6.90 -9.78
N GLN A 85 11.82 -6.11 -8.73
CA GLN A 85 10.70 -6.25 -7.79
C GLN A 85 9.37 -5.96 -8.51
N ASP A 86 9.31 -4.90 -9.32
CA ASP A 86 8.12 -4.56 -10.10
C ASP A 86 7.77 -5.67 -11.11
N GLU A 87 8.77 -6.21 -11.81
CA GLU A 87 8.58 -7.35 -12.71
C GLU A 87 8.04 -8.59 -11.99
N LEU A 88 8.56 -8.88 -10.77
CA LEU A 88 8.06 -9.99 -9.97
C LEU A 88 6.59 -9.79 -9.56
N LEU A 89 6.21 -8.57 -9.16
CA LEU A 89 4.84 -8.22 -8.82
C LEU A 89 3.92 -8.33 -10.04
N GLU A 90 4.32 -7.83 -11.21
CA GLU A 90 3.55 -7.98 -12.45
C GLU A 90 3.35 -9.43 -12.85
N LEU A 91 4.39 -10.27 -12.69
CA LEU A 91 4.30 -11.71 -12.94
C LEU A 91 3.31 -12.37 -11.97
N GLN A 92 3.32 -11.97 -10.70
CA GLN A 92 2.43 -12.50 -9.67
C GLN A 92 0.96 -12.10 -9.91
N GLU A 93 0.71 -10.89 -10.45
CA GLU A 93 -0.64 -10.48 -10.85
C GLU A 93 -1.20 -11.32 -12.00
N LYS A 94 -0.35 -11.67 -12.99
CA LYS A 94 -0.74 -12.44 -14.17
C LYS A 94 -0.91 -13.94 -13.87
N ASP A 95 -0.04 -14.49 -13.05
CA ASP A 95 0.04 -15.92 -12.76
C ASP A 95 0.32 -16.15 -11.28
N LYS A 96 -0.75 -16.17 -10.48
CA LYS A 96 -0.69 -16.25 -9.02
C LYS A 96 -0.02 -17.54 -8.56
N ARG A 97 1.14 -17.42 -7.91
CA ARG A 97 1.93 -18.52 -7.35
C ARG A 97 2.23 -18.27 -5.89
N THR A 98 2.54 -19.30 -5.15
CA THR A 98 3.09 -19.14 -3.81
C THR A 98 4.59 -18.85 -3.91
N ILE A 99 5.01 -17.69 -3.44
CA ILE A 99 6.43 -17.30 -3.36
C ILE A 99 6.83 -17.24 -1.90
N VAL A 100 7.87 -17.99 -1.53
CA VAL A 100 8.56 -17.85 -0.25
C VAL A 100 9.84 -17.08 -0.52
N PHE A 101 9.89 -15.85 -0.05
CA PHE A 101 10.97 -14.92 -0.32
C PHE A 101 11.72 -14.60 0.97
N ILE A 102 13.05 -14.79 0.97
CA ILE A 102 13.92 -14.44 2.10
C ILE A 102 14.65 -13.15 1.76
N SER A 103 14.55 -12.17 2.64
CA SER A 103 15.29 -10.91 2.56
C SER A 103 15.77 -10.48 3.95
N HIS A 104 16.87 -9.76 3.98
CA HIS A 104 17.33 -8.99 5.16
C HIS A 104 16.90 -7.52 5.09
N ASP A 105 16.30 -7.11 3.98
CA ASP A 105 15.81 -5.77 3.72
C ASP A 105 14.30 -5.72 3.99
N LEU A 106 13.91 -4.92 4.97
CA LEU A 106 12.52 -4.83 5.38
C LEU A 106 11.65 -4.08 4.37
N ASP A 107 12.19 -3.04 3.71
CA ASP A 107 11.46 -2.29 2.68
C ASP A 107 11.11 -3.21 1.51
N GLU A 108 12.03 -4.11 1.17
CA GLU A 108 11.80 -5.15 0.17
C GLU A 108 10.71 -6.14 0.61
N ALA A 109 10.76 -6.61 1.86
CA ALA A 109 9.76 -7.52 2.40
C ALA A 109 8.36 -6.90 2.44
N ILE A 110 8.26 -5.61 2.78
CA ILE A 110 7.01 -4.85 2.81
C ILE A 110 6.45 -4.66 1.39
N ARG A 111 7.32 -4.36 0.42
CA ARG A 111 6.91 -4.09 -0.96
C ARG A 111 6.37 -5.32 -1.66
N ILE A 112 6.98 -6.49 -1.44
CA ILE A 112 6.69 -7.72 -2.17
C ILE A 112 5.71 -8.63 -1.43
N GLY A 113 5.78 -8.65 -0.08
CA GLY A 113 5.12 -9.67 0.72
C GLY A 113 3.68 -9.35 1.09
N ASP A 114 2.74 -10.24 0.73
CA ASP A 114 1.39 -10.22 1.31
C ASP A 114 1.43 -10.47 2.82
N ARG A 115 2.38 -11.30 3.27
CA ARG A 115 2.64 -11.60 4.69
C ARG A 115 4.13 -11.69 4.96
N ILE A 116 4.53 -11.19 6.12
CA ILE A 116 5.92 -11.18 6.57
C ILE A 116 6.06 -12.09 7.79
N ALA A 117 7.10 -12.92 7.80
CA ALA A 117 7.54 -13.69 8.95
C ALA A 117 8.87 -13.11 9.47
N ILE A 118 8.85 -12.49 10.65
CA ILE A 118 10.07 -11.96 11.28
C ILE A 118 10.72 -13.05 12.11
N MET A 119 12.02 -13.29 11.88
CA MET A 119 12.80 -14.31 12.55
C MET A 119 13.92 -13.71 13.37
N GLN A 120 14.18 -14.31 14.53
CA GLN A 120 15.31 -13.98 15.41
C GLN A 120 15.89 -15.26 16.00
N ASN A 121 17.21 -15.42 15.92
CA ASN A 121 17.93 -16.59 16.48
C ASN A 121 17.38 -17.96 16.02
N GLY A 122 16.88 -18.05 14.77
CA GLY A 122 16.31 -19.28 14.21
C GLY A 122 14.84 -19.55 14.57
N GLU A 123 14.20 -18.66 15.32
CA GLU A 123 12.79 -18.77 15.70
C GLU A 123 11.95 -17.69 15.01
N VAL A 124 10.69 -18.02 14.69
CA VAL A 124 9.73 -17.06 14.14
C VAL A 124 9.13 -16.25 15.29
N CYS A 125 9.41 -14.95 15.33
CA CYS A 125 8.92 -14.02 16.35
C CYS A 125 7.48 -13.58 16.09
N GLN A 126 7.16 -13.30 14.82
CA GLN A 126 5.83 -12.83 14.41
C GLN A 126 5.58 -13.14 12.94
N VAL A 127 4.31 -13.40 12.61
CA VAL A 127 3.84 -13.53 11.22
C VAL A 127 2.56 -12.74 11.07
N GLY A 128 2.49 -11.87 10.05
CA GLY A 128 1.31 -11.05 9.77
C GLY A 128 1.43 -10.31 8.45
N THR A 129 0.41 -9.53 8.09
CA THR A 129 0.56 -8.53 7.04
C THR A 129 1.49 -7.41 7.52
N PRO A 130 2.11 -6.63 6.61
CA PRO A 130 2.90 -5.47 7.02
C PRO A 130 2.16 -4.57 8.02
N GLU A 131 0.89 -4.26 7.74
CA GLU A 131 0.06 -3.41 8.60
C GLU A 131 -0.19 -4.03 9.98
N GLU A 132 -0.49 -5.32 10.05
CA GLU A 132 -0.70 -6.03 11.32
C GLU A 132 0.54 -5.96 12.21
N ILE A 133 1.73 -6.14 11.62
CA ILE A 133 2.99 -6.15 12.37
C ILE A 133 3.36 -4.73 12.84
N ILE A 134 3.17 -3.72 12.00
CA ILE A 134 3.44 -2.32 12.35
C ILE A 134 2.52 -1.87 13.49
N ASN A 135 1.22 -2.19 13.39
CA ASN A 135 0.23 -1.74 14.37
C ASN A 135 0.32 -2.51 15.71
N ASN A 136 0.71 -3.80 15.67
CA ASN A 136 0.74 -4.68 16.84
C ASN A 136 2.04 -5.49 16.89
N PRO A 137 3.22 -4.87 17.11
CA PRO A 137 4.48 -5.58 17.20
C PRO A 137 4.49 -6.52 18.41
N ALA A 138 4.88 -7.78 18.21
CA ALA A 138 4.87 -8.82 19.25
C ALA A 138 5.84 -8.53 20.40
N ASN A 139 6.92 -7.80 20.14
CA ASN A 139 7.94 -7.44 21.13
C ASN A 139 8.78 -6.23 20.66
N ASP A 140 9.67 -5.75 21.54
CA ASP A 140 10.56 -4.61 21.24
C ASP A 140 11.52 -4.87 20.06
N TYR A 141 11.92 -6.13 19.84
CA TYR A 141 12.75 -6.48 18.70
C TYR A 141 12.00 -6.23 17.39
N VAL A 142 10.77 -6.73 17.27
CA VAL A 142 9.91 -6.50 16.11
C VAL A 142 9.67 -4.99 15.93
N LYS A 143 9.31 -4.28 17.02
CA LYS A 143 9.12 -2.81 16.99
C LYS A 143 10.37 -2.09 16.48
N SER A 144 11.56 -2.51 16.93
CA SER A 144 12.82 -1.89 16.51
C SER A 144 13.17 -2.15 15.04
N PHE A 145 12.69 -3.25 14.46
CA PHE A 145 12.92 -3.62 13.07
C PHE A 145 12.23 -2.65 12.11
N PHE A 146 11.04 -2.15 12.48
CA PHE A 146 10.29 -1.17 11.70
C PHE A 146 10.70 0.29 11.98
N LYS A 147 11.66 0.52 12.87
CA LYS A 147 12.14 1.85 13.18
C LYS A 147 12.96 2.40 12.01
N GLY A 148 12.41 3.39 11.31
CA GLY A 148 13.03 4.00 10.12
C GLY A 148 12.45 3.57 8.78
N VAL A 149 11.49 2.66 8.77
CA VAL A 149 10.71 2.32 7.57
C VAL A 149 9.80 3.49 7.19
N ASP A 150 9.66 3.73 5.90
CA ASP A 150 8.64 4.66 5.40
C ASP A 150 7.24 4.05 5.53
N VAL A 151 6.65 4.22 6.72
CA VAL A 151 5.30 3.73 7.04
C VAL A 151 4.21 4.37 6.18
N THR A 152 4.50 5.45 5.46
CA THR A 152 3.51 6.16 4.63
C THR A 152 3.14 5.40 3.37
N SER A 153 4.02 4.54 2.88
CA SER A 153 3.77 3.67 1.73
C SER A 153 3.00 2.40 2.10
N VAL A 154 3.02 2.02 3.38
CA VAL A 154 2.43 0.79 3.92
C VAL A 154 1.05 1.04 4.50
N LEU A 155 0.92 2.12 5.27
CA LEU A 155 -0.32 2.47 5.94
C LEU A 155 -1.24 3.28 5.03
N ASN A 156 -2.54 2.98 5.10
CA ASN A 156 -3.58 3.72 4.43
C ASN A 156 -4.41 4.56 5.41
N ALA A 157 -5.35 5.33 4.89
CA ALA A 157 -6.17 6.23 5.70
C ALA A 157 -6.97 5.50 6.78
N SER A 158 -7.39 4.25 6.56
CA SER A 158 -8.18 3.47 7.54
C SER A 158 -7.41 3.18 8.82
N HIS A 159 -6.06 3.06 8.76
CA HIS A 159 -5.21 2.77 9.91
C HIS A 159 -5.04 3.98 10.84
N ILE A 160 -5.26 5.20 10.31
CA ILE A 160 -4.98 6.43 11.04
C ILE A 160 -6.22 7.31 11.25
N VAL A 161 -7.36 6.92 10.67
CA VAL A 161 -8.61 7.64 10.82
C VAL A 161 -9.06 7.65 12.29
N LYS A 162 -9.46 8.80 12.79
CA LYS A 162 -10.09 8.94 14.11
C LYS A 162 -11.59 9.19 13.94
N LYS A 163 -12.42 8.40 14.60
CA LYS A 163 -13.85 8.70 14.69
C LYS A 163 -14.03 10.01 15.46
N THR A 164 -14.73 10.97 14.87
CA THR A 164 -15.07 12.22 15.53
C THR A 164 -16.57 12.30 15.77
N HIS A 165 -16.94 12.96 16.84
CA HIS A 165 -18.35 13.22 17.19
C HIS A 165 -18.88 14.50 16.52
N SER A 166 -18.04 15.30 15.89
CA SER A 166 -18.42 16.58 15.25
C SER A 166 -19.13 16.35 13.91
N THR A 167 -20.24 15.60 13.92
CA THR A 167 -21.04 15.32 12.72
C THR A 167 -22.50 15.75 12.87
N ILE A 168 -23.05 16.39 11.84
CA ILE A 168 -24.47 16.75 11.75
C ILE A 168 -25.12 15.95 10.62
N ILE A 169 -26.25 15.30 10.96
CA ILE A 169 -27.02 14.52 10.00
C ILE A 169 -28.02 15.44 9.27
N ASN A 170 -28.02 15.38 7.95
CA ASN A 170 -29.00 16.05 7.10
C ASN A 170 -30.41 15.44 7.30
N LYS A 171 -31.26 16.18 7.99
CA LYS A 171 -32.69 15.88 8.21
C LYS A 171 -33.50 17.11 7.78
N GLU A 172 -34.78 16.93 7.49
CA GLU A 172 -35.68 18.04 7.13
C GLU A 172 -35.71 19.16 8.20
N SER A 173 -35.52 18.80 9.48
CA SER A 173 -35.44 19.75 10.59
C SER A 173 -34.08 20.39 10.82
N THR A 174 -33.05 19.97 10.08
CA THR A 174 -31.67 20.45 10.27
C THR A 174 -31.47 21.76 9.51
N GLY A 175 -31.42 22.86 10.24
CA GLY A 175 -31.20 24.20 9.70
C GLY A 175 -29.94 24.87 10.23
N ILE A 176 -29.62 26.06 9.72
CA ILE A 176 -28.42 26.84 10.12
C ILE A 176 -28.38 27.08 11.65
N LYS A 177 -29.52 27.40 12.28
CA LYS A 177 -29.59 27.64 13.73
C LYS A 177 -29.23 26.40 14.55
N SER A 178 -29.75 25.24 14.16
CA SER A 178 -29.41 24.00 14.85
C SER A 178 -27.96 23.59 14.65
N ALA A 179 -27.38 23.85 13.47
CA ALA A 179 -25.96 23.62 13.20
C ALA A 179 -25.06 24.55 14.02
N LEU A 180 -25.39 25.83 14.12
CA LEU A 180 -24.66 26.80 14.96
C LEU A 180 -24.72 26.41 16.44
N GLN A 181 -25.88 25.99 16.94
CA GLN A 181 -26.03 25.53 18.32
C GLN A 181 -25.18 24.30 18.58
N TYR A 182 -25.20 23.33 17.65
CA TYR A 182 -24.40 22.11 17.76
C TYR A 182 -22.90 22.39 17.85
N ILE A 183 -22.36 23.25 16.94
CA ILE A 183 -20.96 23.65 16.96
C ILE A 183 -20.60 24.35 18.29
N SER A 184 -21.49 25.24 18.79
CA SER A 184 -21.28 25.92 20.04
C SER A 184 -21.31 24.98 21.27
N ASP A 185 -22.18 23.97 21.26
CA ASP A 185 -22.31 23.02 22.37
C ASP A 185 -21.08 22.11 22.52
N PHE A 186 -20.33 21.91 21.44
CA PHE A 186 -19.10 21.12 21.43
C PHE A 186 -17.81 21.98 21.48
N ASP A 187 -17.91 23.29 21.59
CA ASP A 187 -16.78 24.26 21.60
C ASP A 187 -15.84 24.08 20.39
N GLU A 188 -16.44 23.80 19.22
CA GLU A 188 -15.76 23.59 17.96
C GLU A 188 -16.05 24.72 16.97
N ASP A 189 -15.22 24.88 15.93
CA ASP A 189 -15.44 25.89 14.87
C ASP A 189 -16.02 25.28 13.59
N TYR A 190 -16.20 23.97 13.55
CA TYR A 190 -16.63 23.22 12.36
C TYR A 190 -17.37 21.94 12.73
N CYS A 191 -18.07 21.36 11.74
CA CYS A 191 -18.62 20.01 11.81
C CYS A 191 -18.76 19.39 10.43
N TYR A 192 -18.85 18.07 10.37
CA TYR A 192 -19.03 17.33 9.13
C TYR A 192 -20.52 17.09 8.86
N PHE A 193 -20.96 17.43 7.66
CA PHE A 193 -22.34 17.26 7.23
C PHE A 193 -22.48 15.97 6.46
N ILE A 194 -23.37 15.11 6.92
CA ILE A 194 -23.57 13.75 6.39
C ILE A 194 -25.06 13.49 6.11
N GLU A 195 -25.35 12.67 5.12
CA GLU A 195 -26.72 12.20 4.87
C GLU A 195 -27.20 11.22 5.94
N LYS A 196 -28.51 10.95 5.97
CA LYS A 196 -29.09 9.86 6.80
C LYS A 196 -28.48 8.48 6.47
N SER A 197 -28.06 8.27 5.22
CA SER A 197 -27.33 7.09 4.74
C SER A 197 -25.92 6.96 5.33
N GLY A 198 -25.41 8.05 5.93
CA GLY A 198 -24.03 8.18 6.39
C GLY A 198 -23.08 8.73 5.32
N LYS A 199 -23.56 9.04 4.10
CA LYS A 199 -22.74 9.58 3.02
C LYS A 199 -22.26 10.98 3.37
N TYR A 200 -20.97 11.26 3.13
CA TYR A 200 -20.38 12.57 3.35
C TYR A 200 -20.88 13.59 2.34
N ILE A 201 -21.28 14.77 2.82
CA ILE A 201 -21.77 15.88 1.98
C ILE A 201 -20.71 16.97 1.89
N GLY A 202 -20.07 17.32 3.03
CA GLY A 202 -19.06 18.37 3.10
C GLY A 202 -18.83 18.88 4.52
N LEU A 203 -18.05 19.96 4.63
CA LEU A 203 -17.71 20.63 5.87
C LEU A 203 -18.64 21.82 6.09
N LEU A 204 -19.08 22.04 7.32
CA LEU A 204 -19.75 23.25 7.78
C LEU A 204 -18.84 23.95 8.78
N THR A 205 -18.61 25.24 8.62
CA THR A 205 -17.83 26.05 9.56
C THR A 205 -18.72 27.10 10.22
N LEU A 206 -18.28 27.56 11.38
CA LEU A 206 -18.96 28.67 12.09
C LEU A 206 -19.11 29.89 11.17
N GLU A 207 -18.09 30.18 10.37
CA GLU A 207 -18.09 31.33 9.45
C GLU A 207 -19.06 31.11 8.28
N SER A 208 -19.03 29.93 7.62
CA SER A 208 -19.92 29.63 6.50
C SER A 208 -21.39 29.69 6.91
N LEU A 209 -21.71 29.13 8.08
CA LEU A 209 -23.08 29.15 8.64
C LEU A 209 -23.54 30.58 8.98
N LYS A 210 -22.70 31.41 9.65
CA LYS A 210 -23.03 32.79 9.96
C LYS A 210 -23.22 33.62 8.70
N ASN A 211 -22.43 33.42 7.67
CA ASN A 211 -22.58 34.14 6.41
C ASN A 211 -23.91 33.82 5.72
N GLN A 212 -24.28 32.53 5.64
CA GLN A 212 -25.56 32.14 5.08
C GLN A 212 -26.75 32.57 5.93
N GLN A 213 -26.60 32.62 7.26
CA GLN A 213 -27.65 33.13 8.14
C GLN A 213 -27.99 34.62 7.87
N LYS A 214 -26.98 35.46 7.56
CA LYS A 214 -27.17 36.89 7.27
C LYS A 214 -27.98 37.15 6.00
N ILE A 215 -27.89 36.24 5.01
CA ILE A 215 -28.57 36.37 3.71
C ILE A 215 -29.81 35.48 3.61
N ASN A 216 -30.27 34.89 4.71
CA ASN A 216 -31.37 33.90 4.74
C ASN A 216 -31.16 32.70 3.79
N GLY A 217 -29.92 32.28 3.61
CA GLY A 217 -29.57 31.08 2.85
C GLY A 217 -29.92 29.78 3.58
N THR A 218 -29.68 28.65 2.93
CA THR A 218 -29.93 27.32 3.48
C THR A 218 -28.65 26.72 4.08
N ILE A 219 -28.78 25.65 4.87
CA ILE A 219 -27.64 24.90 5.39
C ILE A 219 -26.82 24.30 4.24
N HIS A 220 -27.43 23.91 3.14
CA HIS A 220 -26.75 23.38 1.96
C HIS A 220 -25.88 24.45 1.27
N ASP A 221 -26.28 25.73 1.30
CA ASP A 221 -25.48 26.82 0.76
C ASP A 221 -24.27 27.13 1.64
N ALA A 222 -24.30 26.73 2.92
CA ALA A 222 -23.17 26.86 3.85
C ALA A 222 -22.13 25.75 3.71
N VAL A 223 -22.43 24.68 2.96
CA VAL A 223 -21.52 23.54 2.82
C VAL A 223 -20.29 23.91 1.99
N ILE A 224 -19.14 23.69 2.59
CA ILE A 224 -17.84 23.77 1.92
C ILE A 224 -17.53 22.39 1.36
N LYS A 225 -17.40 22.28 0.04
CA LYS A 225 -17.03 21.05 -0.64
C LYS A 225 -15.53 20.87 -0.58
N GLU A 226 -15.05 20.21 0.46
CA GLU A 226 -13.67 19.77 0.56
C GLU A 226 -13.51 18.34 0.02
N LYS A 227 -12.33 18.04 -0.52
CA LYS A 227 -11.97 16.71 -0.99
C LYS A 227 -11.88 15.76 0.21
N SER A 228 -12.62 14.67 0.17
CA SER A 228 -12.48 13.57 1.12
C SER A 228 -11.42 12.57 0.64
N ILE A 229 -10.85 11.84 1.58
CA ILE A 229 -9.85 10.79 1.34
C ILE A 229 -10.57 9.44 1.40
N ASN A 230 -10.27 8.55 0.45
CA ASN A 230 -10.73 7.16 0.51
C ASN A 230 -9.98 6.42 1.63
N GLU A 231 -10.70 5.58 2.41
CA GLU A 231 -10.10 4.86 3.54
C GLU A 231 -8.96 3.90 3.14
N ASN A 232 -8.96 3.43 1.89
CA ASN A 232 -7.95 2.51 1.34
C ASN A 232 -6.75 3.24 0.69
N LEU A 233 -6.76 4.58 0.63
CA LEU A 233 -5.69 5.35 -0.01
C LEU A 233 -4.43 5.34 0.87
N PRO A 234 -3.22 5.02 0.33
CA PRO A 234 -1.95 5.12 1.06
C PRO A 234 -1.67 6.53 1.58
N ILE A 235 -1.02 6.63 2.75
CA ILE A 235 -0.71 7.94 3.37
C ILE A 235 0.13 8.81 2.44
N SER A 236 1.07 8.22 1.72
CA SER A 236 1.95 8.92 0.77
C SER A 236 1.20 9.71 -0.29
N GLU A 237 0.00 9.27 -0.69
CA GLU A 237 -0.78 9.92 -1.74
C GLU A 237 -1.58 11.14 -1.27
N PHE A 238 -1.89 11.24 0.04
CA PHE A 238 -2.72 12.33 0.56
C PHE A 238 -2.04 13.21 1.62
N ILE A 239 -0.82 12.91 2.01
CA ILE A 239 -0.08 13.66 3.02
C ILE A 239 -0.01 15.17 2.69
N SER A 240 0.22 15.50 1.42
CA SER A 240 0.27 16.88 0.94
C SER A 240 -1.09 17.59 1.05
N ASP A 241 -2.19 16.87 0.80
CA ASP A 241 -3.54 17.40 0.89
C ASP A 241 -3.84 17.79 2.36
N ILE A 242 -3.56 16.90 3.31
CA ILE A 242 -3.76 17.20 4.74
C ILE A 242 -2.85 18.32 5.22
N ALA A 243 -1.59 18.38 4.78
CA ALA A 243 -0.67 19.43 5.19
C ALA A 243 -1.17 20.85 4.83
N ASN A 244 -1.94 20.98 3.75
CA ASN A 244 -2.47 22.25 3.26
C ASN A 244 -3.86 22.60 3.81
N ASN A 245 -4.64 21.62 4.31
CA ASN A 245 -5.99 21.86 4.80
C ASN A 245 -6.00 22.57 6.17
N LEU A 246 -6.96 23.47 6.37
CA LEU A 246 -7.13 24.17 7.64
C LEU A 246 -7.79 23.26 8.71
N TYR A 247 -8.74 22.44 8.28
CA TYR A 247 -9.51 21.52 9.12
C TYR A 247 -9.08 20.08 8.90
N PRO A 248 -9.32 19.14 9.84
CA PRO A 248 -9.08 17.73 9.63
C PRO A 248 -9.84 17.20 8.41
N THR A 249 -9.19 16.41 7.59
CA THR A 249 -9.78 15.94 6.33
C THR A 249 -10.69 14.75 6.58
N ALA A 250 -11.88 14.78 5.98
CA ALA A 250 -12.84 13.67 6.07
C ALA A 250 -12.36 12.43 5.33
N VAL A 251 -12.54 11.25 5.94
CA VAL A 251 -12.26 9.94 5.35
C VAL A 251 -13.59 9.26 5.05
N VAL A 252 -13.66 8.64 3.86
CA VAL A 252 -14.86 7.94 3.36
C VAL A 252 -14.51 6.54 2.86
N ASP A 253 -15.47 5.62 2.88
CA ASP A 253 -15.35 4.33 2.21
C ASP A 253 -15.61 4.47 0.69
N ASP A 254 -15.52 3.34 -0.03
CA ASP A 254 -15.75 3.27 -1.49
C ASP A 254 -17.16 3.71 -1.91
N ASN A 255 -18.13 3.69 -1.00
CA ASN A 255 -19.50 4.15 -1.21
C ASN A 255 -19.70 5.63 -0.83
N GLY A 256 -18.63 6.33 -0.42
CA GLY A 256 -18.67 7.71 0.03
C GLY A 256 -19.24 7.88 1.45
N LYS A 257 -19.35 6.81 2.25
CA LYS A 257 -19.82 6.86 3.63
C LYS A 257 -18.71 7.36 4.55
N TYR A 258 -19.03 8.31 5.40
CA TYR A 258 -18.11 8.91 6.36
C TYR A 258 -17.60 7.89 7.39
N ARG A 259 -16.28 7.84 7.56
CA ARG A 259 -15.58 6.94 8.49
C ARG A 259 -14.97 7.68 9.67
N GLY A 260 -14.59 8.93 9.48
CA GLY A 260 -13.92 9.76 10.49
C GLY A 260 -13.06 10.83 9.84
N THR A 261 -12.02 11.27 10.52
CA THR A 261 -11.12 12.32 10.05
C THR A 261 -9.66 12.02 10.32
N ILE A 262 -8.80 12.67 9.55
CA ILE A 262 -7.35 12.69 9.77
C ILE A 262 -6.90 14.13 9.93
N SER A 263 -6.24 14.44 11.07
CA SER A 263 -5.66 15.74 11.36
C SER A 263 -4.15 15.79 11.10
N LYS A 264 -3.58 16.99 10.93
CA LYS A 264 -2.12 17.19 10.84
C LYS A 264 -1.39 16.61 12.05
N SER A 265 -1.91 16.81 13.25
CA SER A 265 -1.30 16.28 14.47
C SER A 265 -1.28 14.75 14.52
N ARG A 266 -2.31 14.10 13.95
CA ARG A 266 -2.34 12.64 13.84
C ARG A 266 -1.28 12.12 12.87
N LEU A 267 -1.11 12.76 11.71
CA LEU A 267 -0.02 12.43 10.79
C LEU A 267 1.36 12.57 11.45
N LEU A 268 1.59 13.69 12.15
CA LEU A 268 2.89 13.93 12.81
C LEU A 268 3.22 12.87 13.86
N ARG A 269 2.23 12.38 14.62
CA ARG A 269 2.43 11.31 15.59
C ARG A 269 2.92 10.00 14.93
N ILE A 270 2.39 9.67 13.77
CA ILE A 270 2.79 8.45 13.05
C ILE A 270 4.27 8.49 12.65
N PHE A 271 4.78 9.67 12.29
CA PHE A 271 6.20 9.85 11.96
C PHE A 271 7.10 9.79 13.19
N ASP A 272 6.60 10.19 14.36
CA ASP A 272 7.39 10.29 15.60
C ASP A 272 7.34 9.02 16.44
N GLU A 273 6.18 8.40 16.59
CA GLU A 273 5.92 7.31 17.56
C GLU A 273 5.46 5.99 16.92
N GLY A 274 5.17 5.97 15.61
CA GLY A 274 4.42 4.89 14.99
C GLY A 274 2.92 5.00 15.31
N VAL A 275 2.12 4.00 14.89
CA VAL A 275 0.67 4.01 15.18
C VAL A 275 0.44 3.53 16.61
N ASP A 276 0.27 4.47 17.56
CA ASP A 276 -0.23 4.12 18.89
C ASP A 276 -1.74 3.86 18.80
N ASN A 277 -2.13 2.65 19.16
CA ASN A 277 -3.53 2.27 19.40
C ASN A 277 -3.96 2.83 20.77
N GLU A 278 -4.64 3.98 20.79
CA GLU A 278 -5.56 4.39 21.86
C GLU A 278 -7.00 4.24 21.41
#